data_8c2cd30a5cf57d4d46ba0f068dc47dc1
#
_entry.id   8c2cd30a5cf57d4d46ba0f068dc47dc1
#
_cell.length_a   1.000
_cell.length_b   1.000
_cell.length_c   1.000
_cell.angle_alpha   90.00
_cell.angle_beta   90.00
_cell.angle_gamma   90.00
#
_symmetry.space_group_name_H-M   'P 1'
#
loop_
_entity.id
_entity.type
_entity.pdbx_description
1 polymer ?
#
loop_
_entity_poly.entity_id
_entity_poly.type
_entity_poly.pdbx_seq_one_letter_code
_entity_poly.pdbx_strand_id
1 'polypeptide(L)'
;MDKTQRDLIIVSPYFVPGDEFTGYLVSLVDRGVRVRILTNSLQANDVSMVHAGYMRYRKDLVAGGVELFEFKADANKVVRKENRESGAETKEKRRIGASKASLHAKFFSFDETYLFIGSFNLDGRSVALNSELGAYYASPEEAKLLSQEFDEMILQIAYQLTLDESGDLQWTTERNGEELVFFKEPDTTWWKRFSTGFLSIIV
;
A
#
# COMPACT_ATOMS: atom_id res chain seq x y z
N MET A 1 -3.64 3.89 -17.85
CA MET A 1 -4.22 4.71 -16.75
C MET A 1 -5.14 5.82 -17.28
N ASP A 2 -4.82 6.52 -18.36
CA ASP A 2 -5.63 7.66 -18.84
C ASP A 2 -7.09 7.34 -19.18
N LYS A 3 -7.41 6.07 -19.46
CA LYS A 3 -8.75 5.58 -19.76
C LYS A 3 -9.53 5.12 -18.54
N THR A 4 -8.92 5.11 -17.34
CA THR A 4 -9.59 4.72 -16.10
C THR A 4 -10.67 5.73 -15.74
N GLN A 5 -11.88 5.25 -15.46
CA GLN A 5 -13.08 6.07 -15.29
C GLN A 5 -13.75 5.92 -13.93
N ARG A 6 -13.54 4.81 -13.22
CA ARG A 6 -14.27 4.49 -11.99
C ARG A 6 -13.36 4.10 -10.84
N ASP A 7 -12.41 3.21 -11.08
CA ASP A 7 -11.64 2.58 -10.01
C ASP A 7 -10.22 2.26 -10.44
N LEU A 8 -9.27 2.59 -9.57
CA LEU A 8 -7.86 2.28 -9.71
C LEU A 8 -7.31 1.72 -8.40
N ILE A 9 -6.84 0.47 -8.43
CA ILE A 9 -6.07 -0.10 -7.32
C ILE A 9 -4.62 -0.21 -7.77
N ILE A 10 -3.71 0.29 -6.93
CA ILE A 10 -2.27 0.16 -7.10
C ILE A 10 -1.70 -0.56 -5.89
N VAL A 11 -1.02 -1.67 -6.12
CA VAL A 11 -0.25 -2.37 -5.09
C VAL A 11 1.20 -2.40 -5.51
N SER A 12 2.05 -1.72 -4.76
CA SER A 12 3.49 -1.62 -5.04
C SER A 12 4.29 -1.53 -3.74
N PRO A 13 5.25 -2.45 -3.50
CA PRO A 13 6.06 -2.44 -2.28
C PRO A 13 6.95 -1.19 -2.17
N TYR A 14 7.40 -0.66 -3.31
CA TYR A 14 8.16 0.58 -3.42
C TYR A 14 7.35 1.56 -4.24
N PHE A 15 6.95 2.65 -3.59
CA PHE A 15 6.08 3.67 -4.15
C PHE A 15 6.69 5.05 -3.90
N VAL A 16 7.31 5.61 -4.92
CA VAL A 16 7.88 6.97 -4.91
C VAL A 16 7.41 7.69 -6.17
N PRO A 17 6.18 8.25 -6.14
CA PRO A 17 5.51 8.70 -7.36
C PRO A 17 6.16 9.92 -8.02
N GLY A 18 6.85 10.77 -7.25
CA GLY A 18 7.26 12.08 -7.73
C GLY A 18 6.08 13.06 -7.88
N ASP A 19 6.37 14.33 -8.13
CA ASP A 19 5.35 15.39 -8.17
C ASP A 19 4.36 15.18 -9.33
N GLU A 20 4.87 14.83 -10.51
CA GLU A 20 4.05 14.65 -11.71
C GLU A 20 3.02 13.51 -11.55
N PHE A 21 3.47 12.34 -11.09
CA PHE A 21 2.55 11.20 -10.92
C PHE A 21 1.62 11.40 -9.72
N THR A 22 2.05 12.08 -8.66
CA THR A 22 1.18 12.49 -7.55
C THR A 22 0.05 13.39 -8.07
N GLY A 23 0.38 14.44 -8.82
CA GLY A 23 -0.62 15.31 -9.44
C GLY A 23 -1.57 14.58 -10.39
N TYR A 24 -1.04 13.62 -11.14
CA TYR A 24 -1.86 12.77 -12.02
C TYR A 24 -2.86 11.92 -11.22
N LEU A 25 -2.45 11.26 -10.12
CA LEU A 25 -3.34 10.45 -9.28
C LEU A 25 -4.45 11.31 -8.64
N VAL A 26 -4.11 12.49 -8.14
CA VAL A 26 -5.09 13.46 -7.63
C VAL A 26 -6.07 13.89 -8.75
N SER A 27 -5.58 14.13 -9.96
CA SER A 27 -6.45 14.47 -11.09
C SER A 27 -7.42 13.36 -11.48
N LEU A 28 -7.09 12.09 -11.21
CA LEU A 28 -8.04 10.98 -11.36
C LEU A 28 -9.17 11.08 -10.33
N VAL A 29 -8.84 11.39 -9.06
CA VAL A 29 -9.84 11.60 -8.00
C VAL A 29 -10.77 12.76 -8.35
N ASP A 30 -10.23 13.89 -8.83
CA ASP A 30 -11.01 15.05 -9.28
C ASP A 30 -11.99 14.70 -10.42
N ARG A 31 -11.65 13.70 -11.23
CA ARG A 31 -12.54 13.15 -12.29
C ARG A 31 -13.56 12.12 -11.77
N GLY A 32 -13.59 11.85 -10.47
CA GLY A 32 -14.50 10.90 -9.84
C GLY A 32 -13.99 9.44 -9.85
N VAL A 33 -12.73 9.20 -10.16
CA VAL A 33 -12.12 7.86 -10.05
C VAL A 33 -11.75 7.59 -8.59
N ARG A 34 -12.17 6.46 -8.03
CA ARG A 34 -11.71 5.99 -6.74
C ARG A 34 -10.28 5.46 -6.86
N VAL A 35 -9.31 6.10 -6.24
CA VAL A 35 -7.90 5.70 -6.29
C VAL A 35 -7.47 5.13 -4.95
N ARG A 36 -7.10 3.84 -4.93
CA ARG A 36 -6.65 3.10 -3.75
C ARG A 36 -5.21 2.63 -3.93
N ILE A 37 -4.34 2.93 -2.99
CA ILE A 37 -2.91 2.60 -3.09
C ILE A 37 -2.47 1.85 -1.84
N LEU A 38 -1.85 0.68 -2.01
CA LEU A 38 -1.22 -0.10 -0.95
C LEU A 38 0.29 -0.16 -1.17
N THR A 39 1.04 0.32 -0.20
CA THR A 39 2.51 0.23 -0.16
C THR A 39 3.01 -0.28 1.20
N ASN A 40 4.31 -0.46 1.39
CA ASN A 40 4.86 -0.86 2.68
C ASN A 40 4.87 0.29 3.70
N SER A 41 4.43 0.02 4.93
CA SER A 41 4.70 0.93 6.07
C SER A 41 6.20 1.06 6.33
N LEU A 42 6.60 2.06 7.10
CA LEU A 42 8.00 2.23 7.52
C LEU A 42 8.56 0.97 8.20
N GLN A 43 7.73 0.25 8.97
CA GLN A 43 8.17 -0.95 9.67
C GLN A 43 8.26 -2.18 8.76
N ALA A 44 7.38 -2.28 7.75
CA ALA A 44 7.37 -3.37 6.77
C ALA A 44 8.40 -3.17 5.65
N ASN A 45 8.84 -1.94 5.41
CA ASN A 45 9.80 -1.61 4.37
C ASN A 45 11.21 -2.06 4.77
N ASP A 46 11.90 -2.74 3.85
CA ASP A 46 13.29 -3.20 3.98
C ASP A 46 14.31 -2.16 3.49
N VAL A 47 13.87 -1.16 2.67
CA VAL A 47 14.72 -0.10 2.12
C VAL A 47 14.26 1.26 2.64
N SER A 48 14.88 1.73 3.75
CA SER A 48 14.51 2.99 4.41
C SER A 48 14.57 4.23 3.48
N MET A 49 15.47 4.23 2.51
CA MET A 49 15.62 5.32 1.54
C MET A 49 14.39 5.42 0.61
N VAL A 50 13.83 4.31 0.17
CA VAL A 50 12.59 4.29 -0.63
C VAL A 50 11.42 4.84 0.18
N HIS A 51 11.31 4.42 1.45
CA HIS A 51 10.25 4.95 2.32
C HIS A 51 10.43 6.45 2.58
N ALA A 52 11.67 6.93 2.75
CA ALA A 52 11.98 8.36 2.90
C ALA A 52 11.52 9.18 1.68
N GLY A 53 11.75 8.67 0.46
CA GLY A 53 11.26 9.28 -0.78
C GLY A 53 9.73 9.33 -0.84
N TYR A 54 9.06 8.23 -0.45
CA TYR A 54 7.60 8.13 -0.42
C TYR A 54 6.96 9.11 0.57
N MET A 55 7.54 9.27 1.77
CA MET A 55 7.00 10.14 2.83
C MET A 55 6.69 11.56 2.38
N ARG A 56 7.38 12.07 1.38
CA ARG A 56 7.21 13.44 0.85
C ARG A 56 5.86 13.64 0.16
N TYR A 57 5.30 12.59 -0.42
CA TYR A 57 4.11 12.68 -1.28
C TYR A 57 2.82 12.23 -0.58
N ARG A 58 2.91 11.52 0.54
CA ARG A 58 1.72 10.91 1.16
C ARG A 58 0.71 11.92 1.67
N LYS A 59 1.16 13.08 2.16
CA LYS A 59 0.24 14.14 2.63
C LYS A 59 -0.54 14.73 1.46
N ASP A 60 0.11 15.00 0.35
CA ASP A 60 -0.51 15.56 -0.84
C ASP A 60 -1.48 14.54 -1.50
N LEU A 61 -1.11 13.26 -1.54
CA LEU A 61 -1.99 12.18 -2.00
C LEU A 61 -3.26 12.10 -1.17
N VAL A 62 -3.13 12.05 0.17
CA VAL A 62 -4.28 11.96 1.09
C VAL A 62 -5.13 13.22 1.01
N ALA A 63 -4.52 14.42 1.00
CA ALA A 63 -5.23 15.69 0.83
C ALA A 63 -5.99 15.78 -0.50
N GLY A 64 -5.42 15.17 -1.57
CA GLY A 64 -6.06 15.03 -2.87
C GLY A 64 -7.09 13.91 -2.97
N GLY A 65 -7.48 13.27 -1.87
CA GLY A 65 -8.54 12.26 -1.82
C GLY A 65 -8.13 10.86 -2.26
N VAL A 66 -6.83 10.59 -2.43
CA VAL A 66 -6.32 9.24 -2.67
C VAL A 66 -6.45 8.41 -1.38
N GLU A 67 -7.08 7.24 -1.46
CA GLU A 67 -7.14 6.27 -0.37
C GLU A 67 -5.79 5.55 -0.26
N LEU A 68 -4.97 5.96 0.70
CA LEU A 68 -3.60 5.50 0.87
C LEU A 68 -3.49 4.56 2.05
N PHE A 69 -2.88 3.38 1.81
CA PHE A 69 -2.73 2.31 2.79
C PHE A 69 -1.27 1.88 2.93
N GLU A 70 -0.84 1.66 4.16
CA GLU A 70 0.50 1.18 4.50
C GLU A 70 0.44 -0.23 5.13
N PHE A 71 1.02 -1.22 4.44
CA PHE A 71 1.01 -2.62 4.85
C PHE A 71 1.73 -2.86 6.18
N LYS A 72 1.11 -3.61 7.09
CA LYS A 72 1.64 -3.90 8.42
C LYS A 72 2.75 -4.95 8.39
N ALA A 73 3.78 -4.76 9.20
CA ALA A 73 4.84 -5.75 9.38
C ALA A 73 4.36 -7.04 10.08
N ASP A 74 3.21 -7.02 10.74
CA ASP A 74 2.62 -8.19 11.42
C ASP A 74 1.37 -8.76 10.72
N ALA A 75 1.07 -8.31 9.50
CA ALA A 75 -0.08 -8.78 8.69
C ALA A 75 -0.15 -10.31 8.55
N ASN A 76 0.99 -11.00 8.49
CA ASN A 76 1.05 -12.47 8.47
C ASN A 76 0.36 -13.14 9.68
N LYS A 77 0.22 -12.45 10.81
CA LYS A 77 -0.47 -13.00 11.98
C LYS A 77 -1.98 -13.04 11.76
N VAL A 78 -2.52 -12.02 11.11
CA VAL A 78 -3.95 -11.92 10.76
C VAL A 78 -4.31 -13.01 9.76
N VAL A 79 -3.62 -13.06 8.63
CA VAL A 79 -3.83 -14.07 7.58
C VAL A 79 -3.71 -15.51 8.11
N ARG A 80 -2.78 -15.76 9.03
CA ARG A 80 -2.66 -17.08 9.67
C ARG A 80 -3.82 -17.43 10.60
N LYS A 81 -4.39 -16.46 11.30
CA LYS A 81 -5.55 -16.67 12.17
C LYS A 81 -6.74 -17.08 11.33
N GLU A 82 -7.06 -16.36 10.27
CA GLU A 82 -8.15 -16.65 9.34
C GLU A 82 -7.99 -18.02 8.66
N ASN A 83 -6.78 -18.33 8.16
CA ASN A 83 -6.48 -19.64 7.56
C ASN A 83 -6.63 -20.81 8.55
N ARG A 84 -6.42 -20.59 9.85
CA ARG A 84 -6.68 -21.60 10.89
C ARG A 84 -8.15 -21.80 11.13
N GLU A 85 -8.91 -20.72 11.20
CA GLU A 85 -10.36 -20.75 11.40
C GLU A 85 -11.08 -21.36 10.21
N SER A 86 -10.58 -21.12 8.98
CA SER A 86 -11.09 -21.73 7.73
C SER A 86 -10.60 -23.16 7.46
N GLY A 87 -9.68 -23.71 8.27
CA GLY A 87 -9.12 -25.05 8.08
C GLY A 87 -8.12 -25.20 6.93
N ALA A 88 -7.70 -24.11 6.29
CA ALA A 88 -6.80 -24.11 5.12
C ALA A 88 -5.32 -24.26 5.47
N GLU A 89 -4.93 -24.24 6.74
CA GLU A 89 -3.53 -24.32 7.16
C GLU A 89 -3.00 -25.76 7.20
N THR A 90 -2.01 -26.09 6.36
CA THR A 90 -1.30 -27.35 6.40
C THR A 90 -0.17 -27.34 7.44
N LYS A 91 0.09 -28.51 8.08
CA LYS A 91 1.10 -28.67 9.17
C LYS A 91 2.52 -28.22 8.81
N GLU A 92 2.85 -28.12 7.54
CA GLU A 92 4.18 -27.79 7.02
C GLU A 92 4.56 -26.30 7.20
N LYS A 93 3.57 -25.39 7.20
CA LYS A 93 3.78 -23.93 7.38
C LYS A 93 4.04 -23.49 8.83
N ARG A 94 3.94 -24.39 9.81
CA ARG A 94 4.18 -24.10 11.24
C ARG A 94 5.63 -23.72 11.60
N ARG A 95 6.60 -23.99 10.72
CA ARG A 95 8.05 -23.85 11.00
C ARG A 95 8.68 -22.53 10.51
N ILE A 96 7.93 -21.71 9.78
CA ILE A 96 8.45 -20.40 9.35
C ILE A 96 8.35 -19.46 10.55
N GLY A 97 9.50 -19.06 11.08
CA GLY A 97 9.60 -18.15 12.22
C GLY A 97 8.84 -16.84 12.01
N ALA A 98 8.67 -16.07 13.07
CA ALA A 98 8.01 -14.75 13.07
C ALA A 98 8.85 -13.73 12.28
N SER A 99 9.03 -13.93 10.97
CA SER A 99 9.60 -12.91 10.08
C SER A 99 8.60 -11.78 9.92
N LYS A 100 9.10 -10.56 9.87
CA LYS A 100 8.28 -9.39 9.53
C LYS A 100 7.65 -9.64 8.16
N ALA A 101 6.36 -9.34 8.02
CA ALA A 101 5.71 -9.31 6.73
C ALA A 101 6.22 -8.10 5.95
N SER A 102 6.52 -8.29 4.69
CA SER A 102 6.80 -7.23 3.73
C SER A 102 5.97 -7.51 2.48
N LEU A 103 5.29 -6.49 2.00
CA LEU A 103 4.61 -6.56 0.72
C LEU A 103 5.65 -6.74 -0.39
N HIS A 104 5.38 -7.66 -1.32
CA HIS A 104 6.23 -7.84 -2.51
C HIS A 104 5.42 -7.90 -3.80
N ALA A 105 4.11 -7.96 -3.72
CA ALA A 105 3.21 -7.95 -4.87
C ALA A 105 3.26 -6.61 -5.62
N LYS A 106 3.23 -6.66 -6.93
CA LYS A 106 3.16 -5.52 -7.84
C LYS A 106 2.05 -5.80 -8.83
N PHE A 107 0.92 -5.18 -8.60
CA PHE A 107 -0.20 -5.29 -9.51
C PHE A 107 -1.06 -4.02 -9.51
N PHE A 108 -1.78 -3.81 -10.61
CA PHE A 108 -2.75 -2.74 -10.76
C PHE A 108 -4.06 -3.32 -11.23
N SER A 109 -5.17 -2.78 -10.73
CA SER A 109 -6.52 -3.07 -11.24
C SER A 109 -7.14 -1.79 -11.77
N PHE A 110 -7.79 -1.88 -12.93
CA PHE A 110 -8.39 -0.75 -13.61
C PHE A 110 -9.86 -1.04 -13.87
N ASP A 111 -10.75 -0.20 -13.33
CA ASP A 111 -12.21 -0.21 -13.53
C ASP A 111 -12.86 -1.58 -13.26
N GLU A 112 -12.29 -2.37 -12.32
CA GLU A 112 -12.73 -3.74 -12.02
C GLU A 112 -12.85 -4.62 -13.29
N THR A 113 -11.97 -4.39 -14.25
CA THR A 113 -12.04 -5.04 -15.57
C THR A 113 -10.69 -5.55 -16.06
N TYR A 114 -9.65 -4.75 -15.88
CA TYR A 114 -8.30 -5.06 -16.36
C TYR A 114 -7.35 -5.20 -15.19
N LEU A 115 -6.42 -6.14 -15.32
CA LEU A 115 -5.34 -6.36 -14.36
C LEU A 115 -3.99 -6.21 -15.03
N PHE A 116 -3.03 -5.64 -14.31
CA PHE A 116 -1.62 -5.71 -14.62
C PHE A 116 -0.91 -6.39 -13.44
N ILE A 117 -0.10 -7.40 -13.73
CA ILE A 117 0.75 -8.09 -12.76
C ILE A 117 2.16 -8.14 -13.33
N GLY A 118 3.16 -7.75 -12.54
CA GLY A 118 4.53 -7.73 -13.03
C GLY A 118 5.60 -7.57 -11.97
N SER A 119 6.81 -7.27 -12.43
CA SER A 119 7.95 -6.96 -11.58
C SER A 119 8.11 -5.46 -11.29
N PHE A 120 7.36 -4.60 -11.97
CA PHE A 120 7.48 -3.15 -11.98
C PHE A 120 7.07 -2.50 -10.66
N ASN A 121 8.01 -1.85 -9.98
CA ASN A 121 7.73 -0.97 -8.84
C ASN A 121 7.48 0.46 -9.31
N LEU A 122 6.68 1.20 -8.57
CA LEU A 122 6.45 2.63 -8.81
C LEU A 122 7.51 3.48 -8.10
N ASP A 123 8.75 3.37 -8.57
CA ASP A 123 9.88 4.17 -8.12
C ASP A 123 10.76 4.55 -9.32
N GLY A 124 11.53 5.64 -9.17
CA GLY A 124 12.34 6.19 -10.27
C GLY A 124 13.37 5.21 -10.83
N ARG A 125 13.83 4.23 -10.06
CA ARG A 125 14.78 3.21 -10.52
C ARG A 125 14.12 2.18 -11.43
N SER A 126 12.94 1.69 -11.04
CA SER A 126 12.15 0.77 -11.88
C SER A 126 11.73 1.43 -13.19
N VAL A 127 11.36 2.72 -13.13
CA VAL A 127 10.96 3.48 -14.34
C VAL A 127 12.11 3.69 -15.31
N ALA A 128 13.33 4.02 -14.82
CA ALA A 128 14.40 4.52 -15.66
C ALA A 128 15.53 3.52 -15.93
N LEU A 129 15.76 2.53 -15.04
CA LEU A 129 16.99 1.74 -15.05
C LEU A 129 16.78 0.23 -15.10
N ASN A 130 15.66 -0.28 -14.62
CA ASN A 130 15.44 -1.72 -14.55
C ASN A 130 14.78 -2.23 -15.85
N SER A 131 15.11 -3.48 -16.19
CA SER A 131 14.32 -4.24 -17.17
C SER A 131 13.17 -4.92 -16.43
N GLU A 132 11.95 -4.52 -16.74
CA GLU A 132 10.74 -5.00 -16.05
C GLU A 132 9.87 -5.82 -17.02
N LEU A 133 9.15 -6.79 -16.47
CA LEU A 133 8.21 -7.63 -17.20
C LEU A 133 6.86 -7.59 -16.52
N GLY A 134 5.79 -7.55 -17.30
CA GLY A 134 4.42 -7.62 -16.77
C GLY A 134 3.44 -8.15 -17.80
N ALA A 135 2.33 -8.67 -17.30
CA ALA A 135 1.19 -9.07 -18.09
C ALA A 135 0.03 -8.11 -17.83
N TYR A 136 -0.59 -7.63 -18.89
CA TYR A 136 -1.82 -6.83 -18.86
C TYR A 136 -2.92 -7.62 -19.55
N TYR A 137 -4.03 -7.86 -18.88
CA TYR A 137 -5.12 -8.68 -19.41
C TYR A 137 -6.48 -8.25 -18.85
N ALA A 138 -7.54 -8.61 -19.58
CA ALA A 138 -8.92 -8.40 -19.15
C ALA A 138 -9.40 -9.62 -18.36
N SER A 139 -9.80 -9.41 -17.11
CA SER A 139 -10.47 -10.41 -16.27
C SER A 139 -11.41 -9.70 -15.28
N PRO A 140 -12.65 -9.36 -15.72
CA PRO A 140 -13.59 -8.66 -14.85
C PRO A 140 -13.94 -9.44 -13.58
N GLU A 141 -13.96 -10.76 -13.65
CA GLU A 141 -14.26 -11.61 -12.49
C GLU A 141 -13.17 -11.48 -11.42
N GLU A 142 -11.89 -11.67 -11.80
CA GLU A 142 -10.77 -11.54 -10.88
C GLU A 142 -10.59 -10.10 -10.37
N ALA A 143 -10.77 -9.10 -11.24
CA ALA A 143 -10.64 -7.70 -10.88
C ALA A 143 -11.70 -7.25 -9.86
N LYS A 144 -12.95 -7.71 -10.00
CA LYS A 144 -14.02 -7.46 -9.02
C LYS A 144 -13.75 -8.16 -7.69
N LEU A 145 -13.37 -9.44 -7.75
CA LEU A 145 -13.03 -10.20 -6.53
C LEU A 145 -11.91 -9.50 -5.76
N LEU A 146 -10.85 -9.09 -6.46
CA LEU A 146 -9.74 -8.36 -5.87
C LEU A 146 -10.18 -7.03 -5.24
N SER A 147 -11.07 -6.29 -5.89
CA SER A 147 -11.62 -5.03 -5.36
C SER A 147 -12.42 -5.27 -4.07
N GLN A 148 -13.24 -6.32 -4.03
CA GLN A 148 -14.03 -6.70 -2.87
C GLN A 148 -13.14 -7.16 -1.69
N GLU A 149 -12.21 -8.09 -1.96
CA GLU A 149 -11.27 -8.56 -0.94
C GLU A 149 -10.39 -7.43 -0.40
N PHE A 150 -9.99 -6.48 -1.27
CA PHE A 150 -9.24 -5.31 -0.84
C PHE A 150 -10.05 -4.52 0.19
N ASP A 151 -11.30 -4.17 -0.09
CA ASP A 151 -12.14 -3.40 0.82
C ASP A 151 -12.46 -4.14 2.13
N GLU A 152 -12.69 -5.46 2.07
CA GLU A 152 -13.04 -6.26 3.23
C GLU A 152 -11.86 -6.48 4.20
N MET A 153 -10.64 -6.61 3.68
CA MET A 153 -9.49 -7.03 4.47
C MET A 153 -8.48 -5.92 4.75
N ILE A 154 -8.54 -4.81 4.02
CA ILE A 154 -7.42 -3.85 3.99
C ILE A 154 -7.10 -3.28 5.37
N LEU A 155 -8.08 -2.93 6.20
CA LEU A 155 -7.86 -2.38 7.53
C LEU A 155 -7.33 -3.42 8.54
N GLN A 156 -7.48 -4.71 8.25
CA GLN A 156 -6.90 -5.76 9.08
C GLN A 156 -5.40 -5.94 8.81
N ILE A 157 -4.94 -5.73 7.57
CA ILE A 157 -3.57 -5.98 7.11
C ILE A 157 -2.75 -4.72 6.87
N ALA A 158 -3.38 -3.54 6.86
CA ALA A 158 -2.75 -2.26 6.59
C ALA A 158 -3.25 -1.16 7.53
N TYR A 159 -2.57 -0.03 7.50
CA TYR A 159 -2.99 1.22 8.09
C TYR A 159 -3.53 2.12 6.97
N GLN A 160 -4.73 2.65 7.12
CA GLN A 160 -5.23 3.73 6.26
C GLN A 160 -4.66 5.05 6.75
N LEU A 161 -4.15 5.86 5.85
CA LEU A 161 -3.68 7.21 6.14
C LEU A 161 -4.82 8.19 5.89
N THR A 162 -5.04 9.08 6.87
CA THR A 162 -5.97 10.21 6.78
C THR A 162 -5.31 11.45 7.34
N LEU A 163 -5.95 12.62 7.20
CA LEU A 163 -5.54 13.85 7.86
C LEU A 163 -6.48 14.12 9.03
N ASP A 164 -5.91 14.55 10.16
CA ASP A 164 -6.68 15.05 11.30
C ASP A 164 -7.18 16.48 11.05
N GLU A 165 -7.88 17.07 12.02
CA GLU A 165 -8.41 18.43 11.94
C GLU A 165 -7.33 19.52 11.78
N SER A 166 -6.10 19.24 12.19
CA SER A 166 -4.93 20.12 12.05
C SER A 166 -4.23 19.94 10.70
N GLY A 167 -4.66 18.96 9.91
CA GLY A 167 -4.04 18.57 8.65
C GLY A 167 -2.77 17.72 8.82
N ASP A 168 -2.60 17.09 9.97
CA ASP A 168 -1.52 16.16 10.20
C ASP A 168 -1.94 14.72 9.91
N LEU A 169 -0.96 13.89 9.48
CA LEU A 169 -1.22 12.49 9.14
C LEU A 169 -1.56 11.67 10.39
N GLN A 170 -2.58 10.86 10.27
CA GLN A 170 -2.94 9.80 11.20
C GLN A 170 -3.11 8.46 10.48
N TRP A 171 -2.90 7.38 11.20
CA TRP A 171 -2.98 6.01 10.72
C TRP A 171 -4.10 5.27 11.43
N THR A 172 -5.07 4.77 10.70
CA THR A 172 -6.19 4.02 11.24
C THR A 172 -6.11 2.56 10.79
N THR A 173 -6.42 1.63 11.67
CA THR A 173 -6.45 0.21 11.38
C THR A 173 -7.46 -0.50 12.26
N GLU A 174 -7.84 -1.72 11.86
CA GLU A 174 -8.66 -2.62 12.68
C GLU A 174 -7.80 -3.71 13.33
N ARG A 175 -8.07 -4.00 14.60
CA ARG A 175 -7.48 -5.13 15.32
C ARG A 175 -8.52 -5.77 16.25
N ASN A 176 -8.83 -7.03 16.01
CA ASN A 176 -9.84 -7.79 16.77
C ASN A 176 -11.24 -7.14 16.79
N GLY A 177 -11.65 -6.48 15.70
CA GLY A 177 -12.92 -5.78 15.59
C GLY A 177 -12.95 -4.38 16.24
N GLU A 178 -11.81 -3.88 16.71
CA GLU A 178 -11.67 -2.53 17.26
C GLU A 178 -10.83 -1.66 16.33
N GLU A 179 -11.31 -0.44 16.10
CA GLU A 179 -10.56 0.58 15.37
C GLU A 179 -9.48 1.19 16.26
N LEU A 180 -8.26 1.26 15.75
CA LEU A 180 -7.11 1.86 16.40
C LEU A 180 -6.56 3.01 15.57
N VAL A 181 -6.34 4.16 16.19
CA VAL A 181 -5.79 5.36 15.55
C VAL A 181 -4.43 5.69 16.14
N PHE A 182 -3.47 5.99 15.28
CA PHE A 182 -2.10 6.38 15.63
C PHE A 182 -1.78 7.76 15.03
N PHE A 183 -1.18 8.62 15.81
CA PHE A 183 -0.74 9.96 15.41
C PHE A 183 0.76 10.04 15.09
N LYS A 184 1.39 8.89 14.95
CA LYS A 184 2.82 8.72 14.57
C LYS A 184 2.95 7.39 13.86
N GLU A 185 3.99 7.25 13.03
CA GLU A 185 4.36 6.00 12.34
C GLU A 185 4.20 4.78 13.25
N PRO A 186 3.22 3.90 13.00
CA PRO A 186 2.93 2.75 13.87
C PRO A 186 4.09 1.75 13.91
N ASP A 187 4.19 1.02 15.02
CA ASP A 187 5.16 -0.08 15.23
C ASP A 187 6.64 0.29 15.01
N THR A 188 6.98 1.58 15.06
CA THR A 188 8.34 2.08 14.82
C THR A 188 8.99 2.65 16.08
N THR A 189 10.32 2.53 16.16
CA THR A 189 11.11 3.20 17.22
C THR A 189 11.33 4.68 16.89
N TRP A 190 11.56 5.50 17.91
CA TRP A 190 11.92 6.91 17.72
C TRP A 190 13.11 7.09 16.79
N TRP A 191 14.14 6.28 16.94
CA TRP A 191 15.35 6.32 16.11
C TRP A 191 15.06 6.03 14.64
N LYS A 192 14.18 5.06 14.35
CA LYS A 192 13.80 4.72 12.98
C LYS A 192 13.05 5.88 12.32
N ARG A 193 12.12 6.50 13.03
CA ARG A 193 11.40 7.69 12.54
C ARG A 193 12.33 8.86 12.29
N PHE A 194 13.22 9.16 13.25
CA PHE A 194 14.17 10.27 13.14
C PHE A 194 15.13 10.08 11.96
N SER A 195 15.75 8.90 11.81
CA SER A 195 16.68 8.63 10.71
C SER A 195 16.01 8.67 9.35
N THR A 196 14.79 8.13 9.22
CA THR A 196 14.04 8.15 7.95
C THR A 196 13.55 9.56 7.62
N GLY A 197 13.08 10.32 8.62
CA GLY A 197 12.71 11.72 8.45
C GLY A 197 13.88 12.59 8.02
N PHE A 198 15.08 12.37 8.56
CA PHE A 198 16.28 13.06 8.10
C PHE A 198 16.64 12.71 6.66
N LEU A 199 16.55 11.44 6.28
CA LEU A 199 16.76 10.99 4.89
C LEU A 199 15.74 11.61 3.92
N SER A 200 14.49 11.83 4.31
CA SER A 200 13.47 12.41 3.44
C SER A 200 13.73 13.88 3.05
N ILE A 201 14.64 14.56 3.76
CA ILE A 201 15.06 15.94 3.44
C ILE A 201 16.16 15.93 2.34
N ILE A 202 16.92 14.84 2.26
CA ILE A 202 18.12 14.74 1.40
C ILE A 202 17.80 14.03 0.07
N VAL A 203 16.82 13.14 0.06
CA VAL A 203 16.37 12.38 -1.10
C VAL A 203 15.26 13.12 -1.84
#